data_d3e2327cf5b671da0e037a8b564f2f24
#
_entry.id   d3e2327cf5b671da0e037a8b564f2f24
#
_cell.length_a   1.000
_cell.length_b   1.000
_cell.length_c   1.000
_cell.angle_alpha   90.00
_cell.angle_beta   90.00
_cell.angle_gamma   90.00
#
_symmetry.space_group_name_H-M   'P 1'
#
loop_
_entity.id
_entity.type
_entity.pdbx_description
1 polymer ?
#
loop_
_entity_poly.entity_id
_entity_poly.type
_entity_poly.pdbx_seq_one_letter_code
_entity_poly.pdbx_strand_id
1 'polypeptide(L)'
;MNKILITLGEPAGIGPDLGVLLSERYLDKSTIIIADPLLLEQSSKKIKKKIHLNILDNINSNLISGKGCINVLPVDLNTINTPGKLNPKNASYVIKTIQLAAELCKQGFAGGMVTGPISKSVLNKGGFKISGHTEFLADICNCKSVMMLMNKKMKIALHTTHVPLDEISKYITKRSISETVKIINHDMKMKFKIKRPKILMTGLNPHAGEDGMLGKHE
;
A
#
# COMPACT_ATOMS: atom_id res chain seq x y z
N MET A 1 3.56 -17.09 -12.42
CA MET A 1 4.19 -15.97 -11.64
C MET A 1 3.09 -15.10 -11.08
N ASN A 2 3.12 -14.78 -9.80
CA ASN A 2 2.14 -13.86 -9.23
C ASN A 2 2.45 -12.43 -9.68
N LYS A 3 1.49 -11.79 -10.34
CA LYS A 3 1.60 -10.38 -10.75
C LYS A 3 1.71 -9.47 -9.53
N ILE A 4 2.48 -8.39 -9.63
CA ILE A 4 2.56 -7.33 -8.62
C ILE A 4 2.01 -6.05 -9.26
N LEU A 5 1.04 -5.44 -8.58
CA LEU A 5 0.40 -4.21 -9.03
C LEU A 5 1.04 -3.00 -8.34
N ILE A 6 1.29 -1.94 -9.08
CA ILE A 6 1.83 -0.69 -8.53
C ILE A 6 0.84 0.42 -8.83
N THR A 7 0.38 1.14 -7.79
CA THR A 7 -0.38 2.38 -7.95
C THR A 7 0.54 3.56 -7.65
N LEU A 8 0.48 4.62 -8.47
CA LEU A 8 1.41 5.74 -8.37
C LEU A 8 1.01 6.80 -7.33
N GLY A 9 -0.21 6.70 -6.81
CA GLY A 9 -0.74 7.64 -5.81
C GLY A 9 -1.12 8.99 -6.40
N GLU A 10 -0.71 10.09 -5.75
CA GLU A 10 -1.06 11.46 -6.19
C GLU A 10 -0.39 11.81 -7.52
N PRO A 11 -1.17 12.11 -8.58
CA PRO A 11 -0.61 12.41 -9.90
C PRO A 11 0.30 13.64 -9.94
N ALA A 12 0.01 14.65 -9.11
CA ALA A 12 0.84 15.84 -8.99
C ALA A 12 2.10 15.65 -8.11
N GLY A 13 2.23 14.47 -7.47
CA GLY A 13 3.35 14.10 -6.61
C GLY A 13 4.52 13.45 -7.37
N ILE A 14 5.35 12.73 -6.61
CA ILE A 14 6.54 12.03 -7.14
C ILE A 14 6.23 10.66 -7.74
N GLY A 15 5.01 10.13 -7.54
CA GLY A 15 4.64 8.79 -7.96
C GLY A 15 4.87 8.50 -9.44
N PRO A 16 4.43 9.37 -10.37
CA PRO A 16 4.69 9.18 -11.80
C PRO A 16 6.18 9.14 -12.14
N ASP A 17 7.00 10.00 -11.51
CA ASP A 17 8.45 10.01 -11.71
C ASP A 17 9.08 8.71 -11.22
N LEU A 18 8.64 8.20 -10.06
CA LEU A 18 9.09 6.90 -9.52
C LEU A 18 8.72 5.75 -10.44
N GLY A 19 7.51 5.75 -11.02
CA GLY A 19 7.07 4.75 -11.99
C GLY A 19 7.99 4.69 -13.20
N VAL A 20 8.38 5.84 -13.75
CA VAL A 20 9.33 5.94 -14.85
C VAL A 20 10.74 5.48 -14.43
N LEU A 21 11.23 5.92 -13.27
CA LEU A 21 12.57 5.55 -12.78
C LEU A 21 12.69 4.05 -12.49
N LEU A 22 11.62 3.40 -12.04
CA LEU A 22 11.59 1.95 -11.84
C LEU A 22 11.89 1.18 -13.14
N SER A 23 11.46 1.68 -14.29
CA SER A 23 11.67 1.03 -15.58
C SER A 23 13.14 1.05 -16.03
N GLU A 24 13.98 1.94 -15.49
CA GLU A 24 15.43 1.93 -15.77
C GLU A 24 16.13 0.71 -15.14
N ARG A 25 15.58 0.22 -14.04
CA ARG A 25 15.92 -1.10 -13.52
C ARG A 25 15.08 -2.11 -14.29
N TYR A 26 15.64 -3.28 -14.56
CA TYR A 26 14.89 -4.33 -15.23
C TYR A 26 13.64 -4.69 -14.38
N LEU A 27 12.47 -4.21 -14.78
CA LEU A 27 11.21 -4.63 -14.16
C LEU A 27 10.90 -6.06 -14.62
N ASP A 28 10.58 -6.92 -13.66
CA ASP A 28 10.05 -8.24 -13.99
C ASP A 28 8.75 -8.08 -14.78
N LYS A 29 8.57 -8.92 -15.79
CA LYS A 29 7.33 -8.94 -16.61
C LYS A 29 6.04 -9.11 -15.79
N SER A 30 6.14 -9.61 -14.55
CA SER A 30 4.99 -9.72 -13.65
C SER A 30 4.57 -8.39 -13.01
N THR A 31 5.32 -7.30 -13.22
CA THR A 31 5.02 -5.97 -12.66
C THR A 31 4.10 -5.19 -13.61
N ILE A 32 2.97 -4.70 -13.06
CA ILE A 32 1.99 -3.90 -13.79
C ILE A 32 1.75 -2.61 -13.02
N ILE A 33 1.86 -1.47 -13.69
CA ILE A 33 1.52 -0.16 -13.13
C ILE A 33 0.07 0.16 -13.50
N ILE A 34 -0.74 0.52 -12.51
CA ILE A 34 -2.11 1.02 -12.71
C ILE A 34 -2.05 2.54 -12.71
N ALA A 35 -2.18 3.14 -13.89
CA ALA A 35 -2.04 4.57 -14.05
C ALA A 35 -2.64 5.06 -15.37
N ASP A 36 -2.79 6.37 -15.48
CA ASP A 36 -2.99 7.03 -16.78
C ASP A 36 -1.66 7.00 -17.56
N PRO A 37 -1.64 6.42 -18.78
CA PRO A 37 -0.43 6.38 -19.60
C PRO A 37 0.16 7.77 -19.88
N LEU A 38 -0.68 8.78 -20.05
CA LEU A 38 -0.24 10.17 -20.31
C LEU A 38 0.57 10.74 -19.13
N LEU A 39 0.25 10.36 -17.89
CA LEU A 39 1.06 10.77 -16.73
C LEU A 39 2.50 10.23 -16.80
N LEU A 40 2.65 8.99 -17.22
CA LEU A 40 3.97 8.36 -17.38
C LEU A 40 4.75 9.00 -18.52
N GLU A 41 4.09 9.30 -19.63
CA GLU A 41 4.71 10.02 -20.75
C GLU A 41 5.14 11.44 -20.38
N GLN A 42 4.29 12.20 -19.65
CA GLN A 42 4.63 13.53 -19.16
C GLN A 42 5.83 13.49 -18.22
N SER A 43 5.82 12.53 -17.28
CA SER A 43 6.93 12.33 -16.36
C SER A 43 8.22 11.94 -17.10
N SER A 44 8.14 10.99 -18.04
CA SER A 44 9.26 10.57 -18.90
C SER A 44 9.94 11.74 -19.61
N LYS A 45 9.14 12.63 -20.23
CA LYS A 45 9.62 13.85 -20.86
C LYS A 45 10.29 14.79 -19.88
N LYS A 46 9.64 15.03 -18.71
CA LYS A 46 10.13 15.92 -17.65
C LYS A 46 11.49 15.47 -17.10
N ILE A 47 11.64 14.18 -16.80
CA ILE A 47 12.88 13.64 -16.22
C ILE A 47 13.88 13.13 -17.28
N LYS A 48 13.57 13.35 -18.57
CA LYS A 48 14.42 12.99 -19.73
C LYS A 48 14.80 11.51 -19.77
N LYS A 49 13.83 10.64 -19.51
CA LYS A 49 13.97 9.18 -19.55
C LYS A 49 13.12 8.59 -20.67
N LYS A 50 13.71 7.70 -21.48
CA LYS A 50 12.95 7.00 -22.53
C LYS A 50 12.23 5.80 -21.92
N ILE A 51 10.93 5.68 -22.18
CA ILE A 51 10.12 4.54 -21.78
C ILE A 51 9.38 3.96 -22.97
N HIS A 52 9.02 2.70 -22.86
CA HIS A 52 8.13 2.00 -23.77
C HIS A 52 6.93 1.47 -22.96
N LEU A 53 5.76 2.01 -23.24
CA LEU A 53 4.52 1.63 -22.57
C LEU A 53 3.84 0.48 -23.31
N ASN A 54 3.58 -0.62 -22.63
CA ASN A 54 2.69 -1.70 -23.06
C ASN A 54 1.34 -1.48 -22.39
N ILE A 55 0.39 -0.92 -23.13
CA ILE A 55 -0.95 -0.64 -22.62
C ILE A 55 -1.75 -1.95 -22.67
N LEU A 56 -2.28 -2.34 -21.53
CA LEU A 56 -3.00 -3.59 -21.34
C LEU A 56 -4.50 -3.36 -21.47
N ASP A 57 -5.19 -4.18 -22.25
CA ASP A 57 -6.66 -4.18 -22.29
C ASP A 57 -7.27 -4.73 -20.99
N ASN A 58 -6.57 -5.68 -20.36
CA ASN A 58 -6.96 -6.28 -19.08
C ASN A 58 -5.76 -6.93 -18.39
N ILE A 59 -5.99 -7.43 -17.17
CA ILE A 59 -4.94 -8.04 -16.33
C ILE A 59 -4.30 -9.30 -16.95
N ASN A 60 -4.95 -9.96 -17.92
CA ASN A 60 -4.45 -11.17 -18.56
C ASN A 60 -3.76 -10.90 -19.91
N SER A 61 -3.66 -9.65 -20.34
CA SER A 61 -2.94 -9.27 -21.56
C SER A 61 -1.46 -9.70 -21.51
N ASN A 62 -0.85 -9.79 -22.66
CA ASN A 62 0.57 -10.15 -22.79
C ASN A 62 1.45 -9.07 -22.15
N LEU A 63 2.35 -9.52 -21.29
CA LEU A 63 3.26 -8.64 -20.57
C LEU A 63 4.64 -8.65 -21.22
N ILE A 64 5.26 -7.47 -21.28
CA ILE A 64 6.62 -7.28 -21.76
C ILE A 64 7.59 -7.09 -20.59
N SER A 65 8.88 -7.27 -20.86
CA SER A 65 9.96 -7.00 -19.91
C SER A 65 11.14 -6.37 -20.63
N GLY A 66 11.93 -5.64 -19.89
CA GLY A 66 13.15 -5.00 -20.40
C GLY A 66 13.39 -3.64 -19.76
N LYS A 67 14.58 -3.13 -19.96
CA LYS A 67 14.93 -1.78 -19.50
C LYS A 67 14.08 -0.75 -20.25
N GLY A 68 13.42 0.13 -19.50
CA GLY A 68 12.53 1.15 -20.06
C GLY A 68 11.11 0.65 -20.36
N CYS A 69 10.84 -0.67 -20.27
CA CYS A 69 9.49 -1.22 -20.52
C CYS A 69 8.61 -1.12 -19.28
N ILE A 70 7.36 -0.69 -19.47
CA ILE A 70 6.34 -0.58 -18.41
C ILE A 70 5.05 -1.19 -18.92
N ASN A 71 4.53 -2.21 -18.22
CA ASN A 71 3.18 -2.71 -18.45
C ASN A 71 2.20 -1.80 -17.69
N VAL A 72 1.23 -1.23 -18.38
CA VAL A 72 0.27 -0.28 -17.81
C VAL A 72 -1.15 -0.83 -17.96
N LEU A 73 -1.83 -1.02 -16.83
CA LEU A 73 -3.27 -1.21 -16.82
C LEU A 73 -3.91 0.19 -16.69
N PRO A 74 -4.56 0.71 -17.74
CA PRO A 74 -4.90 2.11 -17.82
C PRO A 74 -6.07 2.48 -16.91
N VAL A 75 -5.96 3.63 -16.28
CA VAL A 75 -7.04 4.35 -15.57
C VAL A 75 -6.92 5.83 -15.93
N ASP A 76 -7.95 6.40 -16.52
CA ASP A 76 -7.93 7.77 -16.99
C ASP A 76 -7.96 8.78 -15.84
N LEU A 77 -7.08 9.77 -15.88
CA LEU A 77 -7.04 10.85 -14.89
C LEU A 77 -8.18 11.86 -15.08
N ASN A 78 -8.62 12.11 -16.30
CA ASN A 78 -9.70 13.05 -16.66
C ASN A 78 -9.52 14.49 -16.13
N THR A 79 -8.32 14.89 -15.74
CA THR A 79 -7.98 16.24 -15.29
C THR A 79 -6.61 16.65 -15.81
N ILE A 80 -6.42 17.97 -15.97
CA ILE A 80 -5.09 18.49 -16.29
C ILE A 80 -4.21 18.36 -15.06
N ASN A 81 -3.13 17.59 -15.18
CA ASN A 81 -2.15 17.44 -14.11
C ASN A 81 -1.02 18.48 -14.26
N THR A 82 -0.74 19.18 -13.17
CA THR A 82 0.44 20.05 -13.06
C THR A 82 1.32 19.53 -11.94
N PRO A 83 2.51 18.99 -12.22
CA PRO A 83 3.42 18.48 -11.19
C PRO A 83 3.67 19.52 -10.09
N GLY A 84 3.59 19.08 -8.83
CA GLY A 84 3.75 19.96 -7.67
C GLY A 84 2.53 20.78 -7.27
N LYS A 85 1.46 20.81 -8.08
CA LYS A 85 0.22 21.53 -7.76
C LYS A 85 -0.90 20.56 -7.45
N LEU A 86 -1.17 20.36 -6.16
CA LEU A 86 -2.23 19.47 -5.70
C LEU A 86 -3.62 19.94 -6.16
N ASN A 87 -4.44 19.02 -6.67
CA ASN A 87 -5.77 19.30 -7.16
C ASN A 87 -6.78 18.29 -6.59
N PRO A 88 -7.81 18.73 -5.83
CA PRO A 88 -8.84 17.83 -5.31
C PRO A 88 -9.58 17.00 -6.36
N LYS A 89 -9.64 17.48 -7.60
CA LYS A 89 -10.22 16.72 -8.72
C LYS A 89 -9.48 15.43 -9.05
N ASN A 90 -8.21 15.30 -8.61
CA ASN A 90 -7.41 14.07 -8.77
C ASN A 90 -7.86 12.95 -7.81
N ALA A 91 -8.63 13.26 -6.77
CA ALA A 91 -8.99 12.33 -5.73
C ALA A 91 -9.67 11.07 -6.27
N SER A 92 -10.65 11.22 -7.17
CA SER A 92 -11.36 10.06 -7.74
C SER A 92 -10.44 9.13 -8.53
N TYR A 93 -9.45 9.66 -9.24
CA TYR A 93 -8.44 8.87 -9.94
C TYR A 93 -7.59 8.04 -8.96
N VAL A 94 -7.08 8.69 -7.90
CA VAL A 94 -6.27 8.02 -6.89
C VAL A 94 -7.05 6.86 -6.25
N ILE A 95 -8.31 7.11 -5.88
CA ILE A 95 -9.18 6.08 -5.29
C ILE A 95 -9.43 4.93 -6.28
N LYS A 96 -9.77 5.23 -7.52
CA LYS A 96 -10.00 4.21 -8.56
C LYS A 96 -8.79 3.30 -8.77
N THR A 97 -7.58 3.87 -8.82
CA THR A 97 -6.36 3.06 -9.00
C THR A 97 -6.13 2.11 -7.83
N ILE A 98 -6.34 2.57 -6.58
CA ILE A 98 -6.18 1.74 -5.38
C ILE A 98 -7.27 0.67 -5.31
N GLN A 99 -8.52 1.02 -5.57
CA GLN A 99 -9.64 0.07 -5.59
C GLN A 99 -9.42 -1.03 -6.61
N LEU A 100 -9.09 -0.68 -7.85
CA LEU A 100 -8.81 -1.65 -8.90
C LEU A 100 -7.68 -2.61 -8.50
N ALA A 101 -6.58 -2.08 -7.97
CA ALA A 101 -5.47 -2.91 -7.50
C ALA A 101 -5.90 -3.87 -6.38
N ALA A 102 -6.64 -3.38 -5.39
CA ALA A 102 -7.11 -4.17 -4.26
C ALA A 102 -8.08 -5.27 -4.69
N GLU A 103 -9.02 -4.95 -5.59
CA GLU A 103 -9.98 -5.91 -6.14
C GLU A 103 -9.29 -7.02 -6.93
N LEU A 104 -8.33 -6.69 -7.80
CA LEU A 104 -7.54 -7.67 -8.55
C LEU A 104 -6.72 -8.58 -7.63
N CYS A 105 -6.17 -8.04 -6.54
CA CYS A 105 -5.50 -8.86 -5.51
C CYS A 105 -6.49 -9.77 -4.78
N LYS A 106 -7.66 -9.25 -4.40
CA LYS A 106 -8.72 -10.02 -3.71
C LYS A 106 -9.27 -11.16 -4.57
N GLN A 107 -9.38 -10.94 -5.87
CA GLN A 107 -9.80 -11.95 -6.85
C GLN A 107 -8.70 -12.97 -7.20
N GLY A 108 -7.47 -12.80 -6.69
CA GLY A 108 -6.35 -13.69 -6.95
C GLY A 108 -5.64 -13.49 -8.30
N PHE A 109 -5.98 -12.45 -9.05
CA PHE A 109 -5.28 -12.11 -10.31
C PHE A 109 -3.88 -11.55 -10.08
N ALA A 110 -3.63 -11.00 -8.91
CA ALA A 110 -2.32 -10.50 -8.50
C ALA A 110 -1.95 -11.01 -7.10
N GLY A 111 -0.66 -11.23 -6.87
CA GLY A 111 -0.13 -11.69 -5.59
C GLY A 111 0.02 -10.60 -4.53
N GLY A 112 -0.06 -9.34 -4.94
CA GLY A 112 0.04 -8.19 -4.05
C GLY A 112 0.09 -6.88 -4.80
N MET A 113 0.01 -5.78 -4.03
CA MET A 113 0.11 -4.43 -4.56
C MET A 113 1.13 -3.58 -3.78
N VAL A 114 1.72 -2.63 -4.47
CA VAL A 114 2.59 -1.58 -3.92
C VAL A 114 1.94 -0.24 -4.18
N THR A 115 1.83 0.59 -3.15
CA THR A 115 1.17 1.89 -3.26
C THR A 115 2.16 3.04 -3.24
N GLY A 116 2.03 3.96 -4.19
CA GLY A 116 2.71 5.26 -4.17
C GLY A 116 2.11 6.21 -3.14
N PRO A 117 2.77 7.34 -2.85
CA PRO A 117 2.32 8.30 -1.85
C PRO A 117 1.02 9.00 -2.28
N ILE A 118 0.10 9.15 -1.34
CA ILE A 118 -1.15 9.88 -1.52
C ILE A 118 -1.19 11.15 -0.69
N SER A 119 -1.98 12.12 -1.11
CA SER A 119 -2.27 13.32 -0.33
C SER A 119 -3.62 13.18 0.38
N LYS A 120 -3.61 12.91 1.69
CA LYS A 120 -4.85 12.85 2.50
C LYS A 120 -5.69 14.12 2.38
N SER A 121 -5.03 15.29 2.34
CA SER A 121 -5.71 16.58 2.18
C SER A 121 -6.45 16.66 0.84
N VAL A 122 -5.84 16.19 -0.26
CA VAL A 122 -6.46 16.15 -1.60
C VAL A 122 -7.67 15.23 -1.59
N LEU A 123 -7.51 14.02 -1.03
CA LEU A 123 -8.59 13.03 -0.99
C LEU A 123 -9.79 13.54 -0.19
N ASN A 124 -9.55 14.12 1.00
CA ASN A 124 -10.61 14.66 1.84
C ASN A 124 -11.32 15.85 1.18
N LYS A 125 -10.58 16.78 0.56
CA LYS A 125 -11.16 17.90 -0.22
C LYS A 125 -11.91 17.42 -1.46
N GLY A 126 -11.53 16.28 -2.02
CA GLY A 126 -12.22 15.61 -3.12
C GLY A 126 -13.44 14.78 -2.72
N GLY A 127 -13.83 14.83 -1.44
CA GLY A 127 -15.02 14.16 -0.92
C GLY A 127 -14.79 12.75 -0.36
N PHE A 128 -13.55 12.24 -0.35
CA PHE A 128 -13.21 10.91 0.16
C PHE A 128 -12.65 10.99 1.57
N LYS A 129 -13.42 10.60 2.57
CA LYS A 129 -12.98 10.55 3.98
C LYS A 129 -12.07 9.34 4.20
N ILE A 130 -10.77 9.53 4.04
CA ILE A 130 -9.76 8.47 4.17
C ILE A 130 -8.72 8.87 5.20
N SER A 131 -8.51 8.02 6.19
CA SER A 131 -7.46 8.17 7.21
C SER A 131 -6.08 7.74 6.69
N GLY A 132 -6.03 6.76 5.77
CA GLY A 132 -4.82 6.25 5.13
C GLY A 132 -5.07 5.04 4.24
N HIS A 133 -4.00 4.52 3.62
CA HIS A 133 -4.08 3.30 2.81
C HIS A 133 -4.54 2.10 3.63
N THR A 134 -4.05 1.95 4.85
CA THR A 134 -4.30 0.78 5.70
C THR A 134 -5.78 0.61 5.97
N GLU A 135 -6.44 1.65 6.43
CA GLU A 135 -7.85 1.66 6.76
C GLU A 135 -8.69 1.48 5.49
N PHE A 136 -8.35 2.20 4.43
CA PHE A 136 -9.07 2.11 3.16
C PHE A 136 -9.01 0.70 2.54
N LEU A 137 -7.84 0.06 2.57
CA LEU A 137 -7.68 -1.31 2.08
C LEU A 137 -8.38 -2.33 2.98
N ALA A 138 -8.37 -2.12 4.31
CA ALA A 138 -9.10 -2.95 5.25
C ALA A 138 -10.60 -2.92 4.99
N ASP A 139 -11.15 -1.74 4.70
CA ASP A 139 -12.58 -1.55 4.36
C ASP A 139 -12.94 -2.28 3.05
N ILE A 140 -12.14 -2.11 1.97
CA ILE A 140 -12.34 -2.83 0.70
C ILE A 140 -12.31 -4.35 0.90
N CYS A 141 -11.40 -4.83 1.74
CA CYS A 141 -11.24 -6.26 2.02
C CYS A 141 -12.26 -6.78 3.06
N ASN A 142 -13.00 -5.90 3.72
CA ASN A 142 -13.86 -6.21 4.86
C ASN A 142 -13.11 -7.07 5.90
N CYS A 143 -11.93 -6.61 6.30
CA CYS A 143 -11.07 -7.33 7.22
C CYS A 143 -10.33 -6.39 8.17
N LYS A 144 -9.83 -6.94 9.28
CA LYS A 144 -8.93 -6.24 10.19
C LYS A 144 -7.51 -6.34 9.65
N SER A 145 -6.83 -5.21 9.52
CA SER A 145 -5.42 -5.15 9.13
C SER A 145 -4.50 -5.11 10.34
N VAL A 146 -3.30 -5.62 10.16
CA VAL A 146 -2.19 -5.49 11.13
C VAL A 146 -0.99 -4.92 10.39
N MET A 147 -0.52 -3.75 10.83
CA MET A 147 0.67 -3.14 10.26
C MET A 147 1.91 -3.92 10.67
N MET A 148 2.77 -4.24 9.70
CA MET A 148 4.03 -4.93 9.96
C MET A 148 5.19 -4.22 9.29
N LEU A 149 6.20 -3.87 10.06
CA LEU A 149 7.49 -3.41 9.56
C LEU A 149 8.43 -4.60 9.50
N MET A 150 9.10 -4.79 8.36
CA MET A 150 9.93 -5.97 8.20
C MET A 150 11.19 -5.72 7.38
N ASN A 151 12.22 -6.49 7.70
CA ASN A 151 13.39 -6.67 6.86
C ASN A 151 13.74 -8.17 6.79
N LYS A 152 14.90 -8.53 6.19
CA LYS A 152 15.31 -9.94 6.06
C LYS A 152 15.45 -10.67 7.40
N LYS A 153 15.78 -9.96 8.49
CA LYS A 153 16.09 -10.55 9.82
C LYS A 153 14.96 -10.40 10.83
N MET A 154 14.17 -9.34 10.75
CA MET A 154 13.21 -8.96 11.78
C MET A 154 11.85 -8.59 11.20
N LYS A 155 10.80 -8.94 11.92
CA LYS A 155 9.41 -8.56 11.65
C LYS A 155 8.80 -8.00 12.92
N ILE A 156 8.29 -6.77 12.86
CA ILE A 156 7.64 -6.10 13.98
C ILE A 156 6.22 -5.80 13.56
N ALA A 157 5.24 -6.39 14.24
CA ALA A 157 3.84 -6.08 14.05
C ALA A 157 3.37 -5.09 15.12
N LEU A 158 2.59 -4.10 14.70
CA LEU A 158 2.04 -3.09 15.60
C LEU A 158 0.63 -3.48 16.01
N HIS A 159 0.37 -3.47 17.33
CA HIS A 159 -0.95 -3.76 17.87
C HIS A 159 -1.91 -2.59 17.67
N THR A 160 -1.41 -1.37 17.84
CA THR A 160 -2.17 -0.12 17.60
C THR A 160 -1.44 0.75 16.57
N THR A 161 -2.19 1.52 15.78
CA THR A 161 -1.69 2.49 14.81
C THR A 161 -2.54 3.76 14.86
N HIS A 162 -1.90 4.93 14.74
CA HIS A 162 -2.59 6.23 14.68
C HIS A 162 -3.51 6.55 15.88
N VAL A 163 -3.13 6.08 17.06
CA VAL A 163 -3.83 6.32 18.32
C VAL A 163 -3.00 7.31 19.16
N PRO A 164 -3.61 8.31 19.82
CA PRO A 164 -2.91 9.15 20.78
C PRO A 164 -2.25 8.33 21.88
N LEU A 165 -1.07 8.77 22.34
CA LEU A 165 -0.25 7.99 23.29
C LEU A 165 -0.98 7.72 24.62
N ASP A 166 -1.71 8.70 25.11
CA ASP A 166 -2.50 8.63 26.33
C ASP A 166 -3.76 7.72 26.22
N GLU A 167 -4.12 7.34 25.01
CA GLU A 167 -5.28 6.47 24.77
C GLU A 167 -4.89 5.03 24.50
N ILE A 168 -3.61 4.70 24.31
CA ILE A 168 -3.16 3.36 23.89
C ILE A 168 -3.72 2.27 24.81
N SER A 169 -3.68 2.47 26.12
CA SER A 169 -4.15 1.48 27.11
C SER A 169 -5.59 1.05 26.90
N LYS A 170 -6.47 1.94 26.40
CA LYS A 170 -7.88 1.63 26.13
C LYS A 170 -8.07 0.59 25.02
N TYR A 171 -7.09 0.48 24.10
CA TYR A 171 -7.11 -0.45 22.96
C TYR A 171 -6.45 -1.79 23.26
N ILE A 172 -5.74 -1.90 24.40
CA ILE A 172 -5.04 -3.12 24.80
C ILE A 172 -5.98 -3.96 25.68
N THR A 173 -6.55 -5.00 25.09
CA THR A 173 -7.43 -5.94 25.76
C THR A 173 -7.05 -7.38 25.39
N LYS A 174 -7.37 -8.36 26.23
CA LYS A 174 -7.19 -9.79 25.91
C LYS A 174 -7.78 -10.16 24.54
N ARG A 175 -8.95 -9.62 24.22
CA ARG A 175 -9.62 -9.84 22.93
C ARG A 175 -8.83 -9.25 21.78
N SER A 176 -8.46 -7.96 21.85
CA SER A 176 -7.75 -7.28 20.77
C SER A 176 -6.37 -7.88 20.51
N ILE A 177 -5.63 -8.23 21.57
CA ILE A 177 -4.34 -8.94 21.48
C ILE A 177 -4.53 -10.30 20.80
N SER A 178 -5.49 -11.10 21.27
CA SER A 178 -5.77 -12.41 20.69
C SER A 178 -6.10 -12.34 19.20
N GLU A 179 -6.93 -11.37 18.78
CA GLU A 179 -7.25 -11.14 17.38
C GLU A 179 -5.99 -10.79 16.57
N THR A 180 -5.18 -9.85 17.05
CA THR A 180 -3.93 -9.47 16.38
C THR A 180 -2.97 -10.64 16.22
N VAL A 181 -2.77 -11.43 17.30
CA VAL A 181 -1.89 -12.61 17.27
C VAL A 181 -2.42 -13.68 16.31
N LYS A 182 -3.73 -13.89 16.24
CA LYS A 182 -4.36 -14.82 15.29
C LYS A 182 -4.09 -14.42 13.86
N ILE A 183 -4.25 -13.13 13.51
CA ILE A 183 -3.97 -12.60 12.17
C ILE A 183 -2.50 -12.82 11.82
N ILE A 184 -1.58 -12.42 12.72
CA ILE A 184 -0.14 -12.58 12.50
C ILE A 184 0.21 -14.07 12.30
N ASN A 185 -0.25 -14.95 13.19
CA ASN A 185 0.03 -16.39 13.10
C ASN A 185 -0.48 -17.00 11.80
N HIS A 186 -1.70 -16.63 11.39
CA HIS A 186 -2.29 -17.07 10.13
C HIS A 186 -1.42 -16.63 8.93
N ASP A 187 -1.12 -15.35 8.85
CA ASP A 187 -0.38 -14.79 7.70
C ASP A 187 1.07 -15.25 7.66
N MET A 188 1.73 -15.44 8.82
CA MET A 188 3.06 -16.04 8.87
C MET A 188 3.07 -17.44 8.26
N LYS A 189 2.03 -18.26 8.50
CA LYS A 189 1.90 -19.60 7.91
C LYS A 189 1.54 -19.54 6.43
N MET A 190 0.52 -18.77 6.09
CA MET A 190 -0.08 -18.79 4.74
C MET A 190 0.73 -17.99 3.72
N LYS A 191 1.16 -16.78 4.08
CA LYS A 191 1.86 -15.87 3.16
C LYS A 191 3.38 -15.98 3.25
N PHE A 192 3.92 -16.07 4.47
CA PHE A 192 5.37 -16.17 4.69
C PHE A 192 5.91 -17.61 4.71
N LYS A 193 5.03 -18.63 4.65
CA LYS A 193 5.37 -20.07 4.65
C LYS A 193 6.17 -20.53 5.87
N ILE A 194 6.02 -19.83 7.00
CA ILE A 194 6.66 -20.20 8.27
C ILE A 194 5.76 -21.20 9.01
N LYS A 195 6.12 -22.47 9.02
CA LYS A 195 5.29 -23.57 9.60
C LYS A 195 4.97 -23.37 11.08
N ARG A 196 5.94 -22.91 11.88
CA ARG A 196 5.81 -22.69 13.33
C ARG A 196 6.30 -21.30 13.70
N PRO A 197 5.50 -20.23 13.49
CA PRO A 197 5.91 -18.88 13.84
C PRO A 197 6.05 -18.74 15.36
N LYS A 198 7.18 -18.15 15.78
CA LYS A 198 7.40 -17.74 17.16
C LYS A 198 7.07 -16.27 17.28
N ILE A 199 6.08 -15.93 18.08
CA ILE A 199 5.60 -14.56 18.28
C ILE A 199 5.97 -14.17 19.71
N LEU A 200 6.79 -13.13 19.83
CA LEU A 200 7.10 -12.48 21.09
C LEU A 200 6.27 -11.20 21.18
N MET A 201 5.71 -10.94 22.36
CA MET A 201 4.99 -9.70 22.64
C MET A 201 5.78 -8.94 23.71
N THR A 202 6.06 -7.66 23.44
CA THR A 202 6.67 -6.77 24.42
C THR A 202 5.60 -6.22 25.34
N GLY A 203 5.97 -5.89 26.58
CA GLY A 203 5.09 -5.17 27.51
C GLY A 203 4.75 -3.75 26.98
N LEU A 204 3.66 -3.20 27.47
CA LEU A 204 3.28 -1.81 27.26
C LEU A 204 4.25 -0.87 27.98
N ASN A 205 4.62 -1.24 29.20
CA ASN A 205 5.58 -0.57 30.05
C ASN A 205 6.81 -1.47 30.25
N PRO A 206 8.06 -0.95 30.10
CA PRO A 206 9.27 -1.75 30.32
C PRO A 206 9.38 -2.29 31.75
N HIS A 207 8.68 -1.70 32.71
CA HIS A 207 8.62 -2.11 34.12
C HIS A 207 7.39 -2.97 34.47
N ALA A 208 6.56 -3.37 33.48
CA ALA A 208 5.36 -4.18 33.70
C ALA A 208 4.49 -3.68 34.86
N GLY A 209 4.32 -2.34 34.96
CA GLY A 209 3.48 -1.69 35.97
C GLY A 209 3.97 -1.74 37.42
N GLU A 210 4.98 -2.54 37.78
CA GLU A 210 5.55 -2.66 39.15
C GLU A 210 4.47 -2.74 40.24
N ASP A 211 3.70 -3.82 40.23
CA ASP A 211 2.56 -4.09 41.12
C ASP A 211 1.52 -2.95 41.15
N GLY A 212 1.43 -2.19 40.06
CA GLY A 212 0.49 -1.11 39.90
C GLY A 212 1.00 0.28 40.29
N MET A 213 2.29 0.40 40.68
CA MET A 213 2.93 1.70 40.97
C MET A 213 3.10 2.55 39.70
N LEU A 214 3.34 1.91 38.57
CA LEU A 214 3.53 2.56 37.26
C LEU A 214 2.34 2.33 36.29
N GLY A 215 1.23 1.81 36.78
CA GLY A 215 0.03 1.54 36.03
C GLY A 215 -0.54 0.14 36.28
N LYS A 216 -1.76 -0.11 35.80
CA LYS A 216 -2.47 -1.38 35.94
C LYS A 216 -3.01 -1.91 34.59
N HIS A 217 -2.35 -1.54 33.50
CA HIS A 217 -2.82 -1.84 32.13
C HIS A 217 -2.16 -3.06 31.48
N GLU A 218 -1.26 -3.74 32.19
CA GLU A 218 -0.51 -4.93 31.73
C GLU A 218 -1.14 -6.26 32.06
#